data_40db145cc8315179b8399f369a483548
#
_entry.id   40db145cc8315179b8399f369a483548
#
_cell.length_a   1.000
_cell.length_b   1.000
_cell.length_c   1.000
_cell.angle_alpha   90.00
_cell.angle_beta   90.00
_cell.angle_gamma   90.00
#
_symmetry.space_group_name_H-M   'P 1'
#
loop_
_entity.id
_entity.type
_entity.pdbx_description
1 polymer ?
#
loop_
_entity_poly.entity_id
_entity_poly.type
_entity_poly.pdbx_seq_one_letter_code
_entity_poly.pdbx_strand_id
1 'polypeptide(L)'
;MNNKSFPQATKSIAKAKLDLKEWGYCLLKDAIPTDLNNELSKRLIEQANAEKKQKLAYEDGSKEKKWGEFDNTKKGGINQRVWMLPNKGRIFLDVLDMHNYTNCVEAVLGNKFILSSYNANIAKPGGIAMDLHTDQWWNPDPVNRDEKFLPISSITRKKFDYKVNKNVNKNDDLITRPVVSNVLIMLNGMSFENGGTLVVPGSHKFGRHPNKNLDKKIVPIAAKGPPGCAIITDGRLWHGTGANISDKERLAILITFCGPQFRPQENYTLGLKRNIFNKLSDYQKELLGFRVWNGYGRIGDPTDDFLDINPELIGELKH
;
A
#
# COMPACT_ATOMS: atom_id res chain seq x y z
N MET A 1 -20.15 -8.07 26.00
CA MET A 1 -19.20 -7.80 24.91
C MET A 1 -19.94 -6.95 23.88
N ASN A 2 -19.55 -5.70 23.65
CA ASN A 2 -20.18 -4.88 22.64
C ASN A 2 -19.93 -5.53 21.27
N ASN A 3 -20.99 -5.93 20.58
CA ASN A 3 -20.93 -6.42 19.20
C ASN A 3 -20.49 -5.28 18.27
N LYS A 4 -19.18 -5.00 18.23
CA LYS A 4 -18.65 -4.04 17.26
C LYS A 4 -18.69 -4.69 15.88
N SER A 5 -19.48 -4.12 14.97
CA SER A 5 -19.52 -4.56 13.57
C SER A 5 -18.23 -4.17 12.86
N PHE A 6 -17.75 -5.00 11.94
CA PHE A 6 -16.62 -4.69 11.07
C PHE A 6 -16.90 -3.44 10.19
N PRO A 7 -15.85 -2.74 9.73
CA PRO A 7 -15.99 -1.57 8.89
C PRO A 7 -16.93 -1.78 7.70
N GLN A 8 -17.82 -0.82 7.50
CA GLN A 8 -18.72 -0.73 6.36
C GLN A 8 -18.36 0.53 5.55
N ALA A 9 -18.64 0.52 4.25
CA ALA A 9 -18.36 1.65 3.38
C ALA A 9 -19.10 2.92 3.86
N THR A 10 -18.33 3.97 4.16
CA THR A 10 -18.82 5.24 4.72
C THR A 10 -18.28 6.44 3.97
N LYS A 11 -19.05 7.54 3.92
CA LYS A 11 -18.57 8.85 3.46
C LYS A 11 -17.96 9.67 4.60
N SER A 12 -18.15 9.26 5.85
CA SER A 12 -17.66 9.98 7.01
C SER A 12 -16.19 9.69 7.26
N ILE A 13 -15.32 10.68 7.04
CA ILE A 13 -13.88 10.60 7.36
C ILE A 13 -13.66 10.32 8.84
N ALA A 14 -14.45 10.92 9.73
CA ALA A 14 -14.35 10.67 11.16
C ALA A 14 -14.61 9.19 11.51
N LYS A 15 -15.65 8.58 10.92
CA LYS A 15 -15.93 7.14 11.08
C LYS A 15 -14.82 6.29 10.50
N ALA A 16 -14.31 6.63 9.31
CA ALA A 16 -13.21 5.92 8.67
C ALA A 16 -11.93 5.92 9.53
N LYS A 17 -11.59 7.06 10.15
CA LYS A 17 -10.45 7.17 11.09
C LYS A 17 -10.65 6.30 12.36
N LEU A 18 -11.86 6.20 12.88
CA LEU A 18 -12.17 5.31 14.02
C LEU A 18 -12.02 3.84 13.62
N ASP A 19 -12.50 3.48 12.43
CA ASP A 19 -12.37 2.12 11.90
C ASP A 19 -10.90 1.73 11.70
N LEU A 20 -10.07 2.61 11.12
CA LEU A 20 -8.62 2.43 11.01
C LEU A 20 -7.97 2.15 12.36
N LYS A 21 -8.28 2.96 13.37
CA LYS A 21 -7.73 2.80 14.72
C LYS A 21 -8.13 1.46 15.35
N GLU A 22 -9.37 1.05 15.19
CA GLU A 22 -9.91 -0.16 15.82
C GLU A 22 -9.51 -1.43 15.07
N TRP A 23 -9.68 -1.42 13.75
CA TRP A 23 -9.62 -2.61 12.90
C TRP A 23 -8.39 -2.68 12.00
N GLY A 24 -7.61 -1.59 11.87
CA GLY A 24 -6.47 -1.49 10.97
C GLY A 24 -6.85 -1.23 9.52
N TYR A 25 -8.13 -1.09 9.21
CA TYR A 25 -8.61 -0.68 7.89
C TYR A 25 -9.93 0.06 7.98
N CYS A 26 -10.24 0.81 6.92
CA CYS A 26 -11.55 1.40 6.71
C CYS A 26 -11.98 1.26 5.25
N LEU A 27 -13.26 1.48 4.98
CA LEU A 27 -13.85 1.50 3.65
C LEU A 27 -14.44 2.89 3.41
N LEU A 28 -13.81 3.66 2.52
CA LEU A 28 -14.26 5.00 2.16
C LEU A 28 -15.10 4.93 0.89
N LYS A 29 -16.40 5.22 1.03
CA LYS A 29 -17.34 5.28 -0.09
C LYS A 29 -17.10 6.56 -0.90
N ASP A 30 -17.24 6.45 -2.23
CA ASP A 30 -17.03 7.56 -3.17
C ASP A 30 -15.65 8.23 -2.96
N ALA A 31 -14.61 7.40 -2.77
CA ALA A 31 -13.23 7.87 -2.60
C ALA A 31 -12.74 8.64 -3.83
N ILE A 32 -13.25 8.28 -5.00
CA ILE A 32 -13.06 9.03 -6.26
C ILE A 32 -14.41 9.24 -6.94
N PRO A 33 -14.58 10.33 -7.72
CA PRO A 33 -15.80 10.59 -8.51
C PRO A 33 -16.06 9.48 -9.52
N THR A 34 -17.35 9.24 -9.81
CA THR A 34 -17.75 8.16 -10.72
C THR A 34 -17.16 8.31 -12.13
N ASP A 35 -17.16 9.53 -12.67
CA ASP A 35 -16.64 9.79 -14.01
C ASP A 35 -15.13 9.49 -14.07
N LEU A 36 -14.37 10.00 -13.08
CA LEU A 36 -12.94 9.68 -12.97
C LEU A 36 -12.70 8.18 -12.83
N ASN A 37 -13.52 7.48 -12.05
CA ASN A 37 -13.43 6.02 -11.89
C ASN A 37 -13.63 5.25 -13.21
N ASN A 38 -14.59 5.69 -14.02
CA ASN A 38 -14.88 5.10 -15.33
C ASN A 38 -13.71 5.33 -16.31
N GLU A 39 -13.20 6.54 -16.36
CA GLU A 39 -12.05 6.89 -17.20
C GLU A 39 -10.78 6.15 -16.78
N LEU A 40 -10.51 6.02 -15.47
CA LEU A 40 -9.41 5.24 -14.93
C LEU A 40 -9.51 3.77 -15.31
N SER A 41 -10.71 3.19 -15.23
CA SER A 41 -10.95 1.80 -15.59
C SER A 41 -10.63 1.57 -17.07
N LYS A 42 -11.12 2.44 -17.94
CA LYS A 42 -10.84 2.40 -19.38
C LYS A 42 -9.34 2.53 -19.65
N ARG A 43 -8.69 3.56 -19.09
CA ARG A 43 -7.26 3.82 -19.30
C ARG A 43 -6.39 2.69 -18.78
N LEU A 44 -6.75 2.09 -17.65
CA LEU A 44 -6.02 0.95 -17.09
C LEU A 44 -6.06 -0.26 -18.05
N ILE A 45 -7.24 -0.59 -18.58
CA ILE A 45 -7.41 -1.70 -19.52
C ILE A 45 -6.61 -1.44 -20.81
N GLU A 46 -6.67 -0.23 -21.38
CA GLU A 46 -5.88 0.15 -22.54
C GLU A 46 -4.37 -0.04 -22.29
N GLN A 47 -3.88 0.43 -21.14
CA GLN A 47 -2.48 0.29 -20.78
C GLN A 47 -2.06 -1.17 -20.59
N ALA A 48 -2.87 -1.96 -19.87
CA ALA A 48 -2.61 -3.37 -19.64
C ALA A 48 -2.54 -4.17 -20.95
N ASN A 49 -3.46 -3.89 -21.88
CA ASN A 49 -3.46 -4.52 -23.22
C ASN A 49 -2.24 -4.10 -24.06
N ALA A 50 -1.83 -2.82 -23.98
CA ALA A 50 -0.64 -2.34 -24.68
C ALA A 50 0.63 -3.03 -24.14
N GLU A 51 0.77 -3.19 -22.82
CA GLU A 51 1.89 -3.91 -22.21
C GLU A 51 1.91 -5.39 -22.64
N LYS A 52 0.75 -6.05 -22.70
CA LYS A 52 0.63 -7.42 -23.22
C LYS A 52 1.10 -7.53 -24.67
N LYS A 53 0.58 -6.64 -25.52
CA LYS A 53 0.94 -6.61 -26.94
C LYS A 53 2.44 -6.43 -27.17
N GLN A 54 3.09 -5.63 -26.30
CA GLN A 54 4.53 -5.37 -26.34
C GLN A 54 5.37 -6.41 -25.58
N LYS A 55 4.75 -7.45 -24.98
CA LYS A 55 5.40 -8.46 -24.15
C LYS A 55 6.12 -7.88 -22.91
N LEU A 56 5.62 -6.76 -22.38
CA LEU A 56 6.11 -6.08 -21.19
C LEU A 56 5.23 -6.35 -19.96
N ALA A 57 4.07 -6.99 -20.12
CA ALA A 57 3.15 -7.27 -19.04
C ALA A 57 3.81 -8.17 -17.98
N TYR A 58 3.70 -7.74 -16.73
CA TYR A 58 4.04 -8.60 -15.59
C TYR A 58 2.79 -9.35 -15.14
N GLU A 59 2.88 -10.66 -15.09
CA GLU A 59 1.77 -11.55 -14.70
C GLU A 59 2.21 -12.50 -13.59
N ASP A 60 1.34 -12.69 -12.57
CA ASP A 60 1.53 -13.59 -11.44
C ASP A 60 0.17 -14.20 -10.99
N GLY A 61 0.10 -14.81 -9.82
CA GLY A 61 -1.16 -15.27 -9.23
C GLY A 61 -1.73 -16.55 -9.82
N SER A 62 -0.86 -17.45 -10.29
CA SER A 62 -1.19 -18.83 -10.64
C SER A 62 -0.46 -19.83 -9.72
N LYS A 63 -0.70 -21.12 -9.90
CA LYS A 63 0.04 -22.18 -9.19
C LYS A 63 1.52 -22.21 -9.60
N GLU A 64 1.79 -21.94 -10.87
CA GLU A 64 3.13 -21.97 -11.48
C GLU A 64 3.92 -20.72 -11.09
N LYS A 65 3.26 -19.58 -11.04
CA LYS A 65 3.86 -18.30 -10.64
C LYS A 65 2.98 -17.61 -9.60
N LYS A 66 3.36 -17.72 -8.35
CA LYS A 66 2.61 -17.17 -7.21
C LYS A 66 2.60 -15.65 -7.22
N TRP A 67 1.75 -15.06 -6.40
CA TRP A 67 1.71 -13.62 -6.17
C TRP A 67 3.06 -13.08 -5.67
N GLY A 68 3.50 -11.98 -6.28
CA GLY A 68 4.74 -11.30 -5.88
C GLY A 68 6.01 -12.07 -6.21
N GLU A 69 5.94 -13.11 -7.01
CA GLU A 69 7.10 -13.86 -7.48
C GLU A 69 7.71 -13.16 -8.70
N PHE A 70 8.74 -12.34 -8.46
CA PHE A 70 9.39 -11.51 -9.47
C PHE A 70 10.39 -12.26 -10.37
N ASP A 71 10.34 -13.56 -10.40
CA ASP A 71 11.15 -14.39 -11.28
C ASP A 71 10.59 -14.32 -12.73
N ASN A 72 11.31 -13.60 -13.60
CA ASN A 72 10.94 -13.45 -15.01
C ASN A 72 11.12 -14.73 -15.85
N THR A 73 11.80 -15.73 -15.33
CA THR A 73 11.94 -17.03 -16.01
C THR A 73 10.68 -17.88 -15.90
N LYS A 74 9.87 -17.65 -14.86
CA LYS A 74 8.60 -18.32 -14.66
C LYS A 74 7.49 -17.69 -15.49
N LYS A 75 6.82 -18.51 -16.27
CA LYS A 75 5.63 -18.15 -17.07
C LYS A 75 4.36 -18.67 -16.38
N GLY A 76 3.20 -18.32 -16.93
CA GLY A 76 1.91 -18.88 -16.50
C GLY A 76 1.18 -18.06 -15.44
N GLY A 77 1.56 -16.81 -15.22
CA GLY A 77 0.79 -15.88 -14.40
C GLY A 77 -0.59 -15.60 -15.02
N ILE A 78 -1.60 -15.41 -14.16
CA ILE A 78 -2.99 -15.16 -14.57
C ILE A 78 -3.33 -13.67 -14.40
N ASN A 79 -3.01 -13.13 -13.23
CA ASN A 79 -3.29 -11.74 -12.88
C ASN A 79 -2.23 -10.82 -13.49
N GLN A 80 -2.59 -9.58 -13.78
CA GLN A 80 -1.65 -8.62 -14.35
C GLN A 80 -1.46 -7.42 -13.42
N ARG A 81 -0.21 -6.97 -13.29
CA ARG A 81 0.15 -5.72 -12.62
C ARG A 81 0.62 -4.68 -13.63
N VAL A 82 0.25 -3.42 -13.40
CA VAL A 82 0.71 -2.28 -14.18
C VAL A 82 1.44 -1.33 -13.25
N TRP A 83 2.75 -1.21 -13.44
CA TRP A 83 3.66 -0.45 -12.58
C TRP A 83 3.86 0.99 -13.06
N MET A 84 4.40 1.86 -12.17
CA MET A 84 4.76 3.25 -12.49
C MET A 84 3.62 4.02 -13.15
N LEU A 85 2.43 3.99 -12.56
CA LEU A 85 1.24 4.66 -13.09
C LEU A 85 1.43 6.16 -13.38
N PRO A 86 2.24 6.94 -12.65
CA PRO A 86 2.52 8.33 -13.01
C PRO A 86 3.01 8.52 -14.44
N ASN A 87 3.71 7.53 -15.01
CA ASN A 87 4.18 7.57 -16.41
C ASN A 87 3.15 7.08 -17.44
N LYS A 88 1.98 6.59 -17.02
CA LYS A 88 1.02 5.87 -17.87
C LYS A 88 -0.18 6.73 -18.31
N GLY A 89 -0.28 7.97 -17.85
CA GLY A 89 -1.31 8.92 -18.25
C GLY A 89 -1.64 9.96 -17.18
N ARG A 90 -2.06 11.14 -17.62
CA ARG A 90 -2.41 12.27 -16.73
C ARG A 90 -3.46 11.89 -15.69
N ILE A 91 -4.44 11.09 -16.09
CA ILE A 91 -5.53 10.65 -15.21
C ILE A 91 -5.06 9.96 -13.93
N PHE A 92 -3.92 9.25 -13.97
CA PHE A 92 -3.34 8.65 -12.77
C PHE A 92 -2.72 9.68 -11.83
N LEU A 93 -2.26 10.84 -12.36
CA LEU A 93 -1.79 11.94 -11.52
C LEU A 93 -2.97 12.67 -10.86
N ASP A 94 -4.09 12.80 -11.55
CA ASP A 94 -5.29 13.46 -11.04
C ASP A 94 -5.86 12.73 -9.81
N VAL A 95 -5.67 11.42 -9.70
CA VAL A 95 -6.01 10.63 -8.50
C VAL A 95 -5.19 11.05 -7.29
N LEU A 96 -3.91 11.41 -7.47
CA LEU A 96 -3.04 11.81 -6.36
C LEU A 96 -3.49 13.12 -5.70
N ASP A 97 -4.24 13.95 -6.41
CA ASP A 97 -4.80 15.21 -5.90
C ASP A 97 -6.09 15.01 -5.07
N MET A 98 -6.58 13.77 -4.92
CA MET A 98 -7.78 13.48 -4.13
C MET A 98 -7.48 13.46 -2.63
N HIS A 99 -7.92 14.50 -1.91
CA HIS A 99 -7.61 14.67 -0.49
C HIS A 99 -8.50 13.85 0.46
N ASN A 100 -9.62 13.30 0.02
CA ASN A 100 -10.53 12.58 0.89
C ASN A 100 -9.89 11.30 1.49
N TYR A 101 -9.21 10.49 0.69
CA TYR A 101 -8.51 9.30 1.20
C TYR A 101 -7.18 9.65 1.89
N THR A 102 -6.49 10.72 1.49
CA THR A 102 -5.23 11.14 2.14
C THR A 102 -5.45 11.57 3.60
N ASN A 103 -6.62 12.11 3.94
CA ASN A 103 -7.02 12.34 5.34
C ASN A 103 -6.99 11.07 6.20
N CYS A 104 -7.27 9.91 5.61
CA CYS A 104 -7.19 8.63 6.29
C CYS A 104 -5.74 8.14 6.37
N VAL A 105 -4.93 8.37 5.34
CA VAL A 105 -3.48 8.09 5.35
C VAL A 105 -2.78 8.89 6.44
N GLU A 106 -3.12 10.19 6.59
CA GLU A 106 -2.62 11.03 7.68
C GLU A 106 -2.94 10.49 9.07
N ALA A 107 -4.09 9.86 9.23
CA ALA A 107 -4.44 9.24 10.52
C ALA A 107 -3.53 8.05 10.88
N VAL A 108 -2.88 7.45 9.90
CA VAL A 108 -1.93 6.34 10.06
C VAL A 108 -0.49 6.84 10.18
N LEU A 109 -0.05 7.71 9.25
CA LEU A 109 1.35 8.09 9.07
C LEU A 109 1.73 9.44 9.68
N GLY A 110 0.74 10.29 10.02
CA GLY A 110 0.95 11.70 10.30
C GLY A 110 0.91 12.54 9.03
N ASN A 111 1.22 13.83 9.17
CA ASN A 111 1.04 14.83 8.12
C ASN A 111 2.15 14.87 7.05
N LYS A 112 3.17 14.02 7.16
CA LYS A 112 4.25 13.93 6.19
C LYS A 112 4.46 12.49 5.76
N PHE A 113 4.20 12.24 4.50
CA PHE A 113 4.37 10.94 3.83
C PHE A 113 4.68 11.17 2.36
N ILE A 114 5.28 10.17 1.74
CA ILE A 114 5.56 10.12 0.31
C ILE A 114 4.98 8.86 -0.30
N LEU A 115 4.88 8.85 -1.61
CA LEU A 115 4.44 7.71 -2.40
C LEU A 115 5.54 6.65 -2.42
N SER A 116 5.23 5.45 -1.92
CA SER A 116 6.12 4.29 -1.98
C SER A 116 5.96 3.52 -3.27
N SER A 117 4.72 3.21 -3.66
CA SER A 117 4.41 2.60 -4.96
C SER A 117 3.03 3.04 -5.45
N TYR A 118 2.88 3.10 -6.77
CA TYR A 118 1.62 3.44 -7.43
C TYR A 118 1.41 2.56 -8.66
N ASN A 119 0.65 1.51 -8.46
CA ASN A 119 0.45 0.46 -9.43
C ASN A 119 -1.01 0.04 -9.52
N ALA A 120 -1.34 -0.81 -10.48
CA ALA A 120 -2.65 -1.42 -10.60
C ALA A 120 -2.53 -2.94 -10.54
N ASN A 121 -3.61 -3.56 -10.04
CA ASN A 121 -3.75 -5.00 -9.96
C ASN A 121 -5.05 -5.42 -10.64
N ILE A 122 -4.92 -6.26 -11.67
CA ILE A 122 -6.01 -6.86 -12.42
C ILE A 122 -6.08 -8.34 -12.04
N ALA A 123 -7.00 -8.66 -11.14
CA ALA A 123 -7.25 -10.05 -10.76
C ALA A 123 -8.21 -10.69 -11.76
N LYS A 124 -7.72 -11.67 -12.52
CA LYS A 124 -8.46 -12.34 -13.58
C LYS A 124 -9.14 -13.62 -13.09
N PRO A 125 -10.20 -14.08 -13.78
CA PRO A 125 -10.82 -15.37 -13.48
C PRO A 125 -9.79 -16.50 -13.38
N GLY A 126 -9.88 -17.30 -12.33
CA GLY A 126 -8.94 -18.39 -12.04
C GLY A 126 -7.66 -17.98 -11.29
N GLY A 127 -7.45 -16.68 -11.05
CA GLY A 127 -6.35 -16.22 -10.21
C GLY A 127 -6.46 -16.75 -8.77
N ILE A 128 -5.36 -17.29 -8.23
CA ILE A 128 -5.34 -17.86 -6.86
C ILE A 128 -5.25 -16.78 -5.79
N ALA A 129 -5.60 -17.13 -4.56
CA ALA A 129 -5.42 -16.23 -3.42
C ALA A 129 -3.92 -16.01 -3.12
N MET A 130 -3.60 -14.79 -2.70
CA MET A 130 -2.31 -14.44 -2.13
C MET A 130 -2.26 -14.84 -0.66
N ASP A 131 -1.10 -15.29 -0.20
CA ASP A 131 -0.88 -15.52 1.21
C ASP A 131 -1.07 -14.23 2.01
N LEU A 132 -1.58 -14.35 3.23
CA LEU A 132 -1.65 -13.20 4.15
C LEU A 132 -0.23 -12.69 4.44
N HIS A 133 -0.08 -11.38 4.40
CA HIS A 133 1.18 -10.67 4.66
C HIS A 133 0.90 -9.30 5.28
N THR A 134 1.95 -8.60 5.65
CA THR A 134 1.93 -7.17 5.99
C THR A 134 2.77 -6.42 4.97
N ASP A 135 2.44 -5.16 4.68
CA ASP A 135 3.26 -4.31 3.81
C ASP A 135 4.36 -3.56 4.56
N GLN A 136 4.37 -3.68 5.86
CA GLN A 136 5.49 -3.26 6.68
C GLN A 136 6.44 -4.44 6.88
N TRP A 137 7.25 -4.73 5.87
CA TRP A 137 8.02 -5.98 5.69
C TRP A 137 9.09 -6.24 6.74
N TRP A 138 9.51 -5.21 7.48
CA TRP A 138 10.43 -5.35 8.61
C TRP A 138 9.73 -5.60 9.95
N ASN A 139 8.44 -5.92 9.95
CA ASN A 139 7.81 -6.47 11.13
C ASN A 139 8.50 -7.79 11.49
N PRO A 140 8.66 -8.09 12.78
CA PRO A 140 9.31 -9.34 13.19
C PRO A 140 8.48 -10.54 12.76
N ASP A 141 9.18 -11.62 12.43
CA ASP A 141 8.57 -12.93 12.31
C ASP A 141 8.00 -13.37 13.67
N PRO A 142 7.00 -14.27 13.69
CA PRO A 142 6.55 -14.89 14.92
C PRO A 142 7.72 -15.69 15.52
N VAL A 143 8.12 -15.33 16.73
CA VAL A 143 9.18 -16.04 17.46
C VAL A 143 8.60 -17.15 18.31
N ASN A 144 9.41 -18.15 18.61
CA ASN A 144 9.07 -19.14 19.60
C ASN A 144 8.83 -18.48 20.96
N ARG A 145 7.91 -19.04 21.75
CA ARG A 145 7.48 -18.46 23.06
C ARG A 145 8.62 -18.21 24.04
N ASP A 146 9.77 -18.82 23.81
CA ASP A 146 10.96 -18.75 24.66
C ASP A 146 11.97 -17.67 24.22
N GLU A 147 11.77 -17.02 23.07
CA GLU A 147 12.62 -15.91 22.62
C GLU A 147 12.22 -14.60 23.28
N LYS A 148 13.25 -13.88 23.77
CA LYS A 148 13.05 -12.56 24.38
C LYS A 148 12.86 -11.51 23.29
N PHE A 149 11.70 -10.89 23.25
CA PHE A 149 11.44 -9.75 22.39
C PHE A 149 12.07 -8.48 22.96
N LEU A 150 12.59 -7.65 22.06
CA LEU A 150 12.74 -6.24 22.34
C LEU A 150 11.41 -5.55 21.98
N PRO A 151 10.80 -4.79 22.91
CA PRO A 151 9.63 -4.00 22.54
C PRO A 151 10.02 -3.00 21.46
N ILE A 152 9.41 -3.13 20.30
CA ILE A 152 9.71 -2.28 19.15
C ILE A 152 9.22 -0.84 19.38
N SER A 153 8.27 -0.68 20.29
CA SER A 153 7.83 0.63 20.79
C SER A 153 8.82 1.28 21.75
N SER A 154 9.75 0.52 22.36
CA SER A 154 10.75 1.12 23.24
C SER A 154 11.89 1.68 22.39
N ILE A 155 11.90 2.97 22.24
CA ILE A 155 13.07 3.76 21.81
C ILE A 155 14.23 3.56 22.82
N THR A 156 13.98 2.96 23.98
CA THR A 156 14.99 2.64 24.97
C THR A 156 15.66 1.33 24.58
N ARG A 157 16.98 1.38 24.35
CA ARG A 157 17.84 0.20 24.11
C ARG A 157 17.94 -0.74 25.32
N LYS A 158 17.02 -0.70 26.27
CA LYS A 158 16.98 -1.61 27.42
C LYS A 158 16.29 -2.89 27.01
N LYS A 159 16.95 -4.03 27.26
CA LYS A 159 16.33 -5.34 27.14
C LYS A 159 15.08 -5.40 28.04
N PHE A 160 13.96 -5.72 27.45
CA PHE A 160 12.71 -5.89 28.18
C PHE A 160 12.68 -7.30 28.76
N ASP A 161 12.56 -7.42 30.08
CA ASP A 161 12.41 -8.71 30.74
C ASP A 161 10.92 -8.96 31.03
N TYR A 162 10.30 -9.78 30.23
CA TYR A 162 8.90 -10.18 30.37
C TYR A 162 8.56 -10.80 31.72
N LYS A 163 9.54 -11.40 32.40
CA LYS A 163 9.34 -12.03 33.73
C LYS A 163 9.22 -11.02 34.85
N VAL A 164 9.74 -9.84 34.67
CA VAL A 164 9.80 -8.81 35.73
C VAL A 164 8.62 -7.84 35.68
N ASN A 165 7.99 -7.66 34.52
CA ASN A 165 6.95 -6.65 34.32
C ASN A 165 5.56 -7.29 34.18
N LYS A 166 4.99 -7.73 35.31
CA LYS A 166 3.65 -8.36 35.35
C LYS A 166 2.49 -7.40 34.97
N ASN A 167 2.74 -6.09 34.93
CA ASN A 167 1.73 -5.05 34.71
C ASN A 167 1.75 -4.46 33.27
N VAL A 168 2.61 -4.96 32.40
CA VAL A 168 2.68 -4.52 31.02
C VAL A 168 1.53 -5.18 30.26
N ASN A 169 0.66 -4.36 29.69
CA ASN A 169 -0.45 -4.84 28.88
C ASN A 169 0.15 -5.53 27.65
N LYS A 170 0.03 -6.86 27.56
CA LYS A 170 0.70 -7.72 26.57
C LYS A 170 0.47 -7.29 25.10
N ASN A 171 -0.49 -6.39 24.87
CA ASN A 171 -0.88 -5.94 23.54
C ASN A 171 -0.29 -4.58 23.14
N ASP A 172 0.20 -3.76 24.08
CA ASP A 172 0.61 -2.38 23.77
C ASP A 172 2.11 -2.22 23.55
N ASP A 173 2.93 -3.17 24.02
CA ASP A 173 4.37 -2.97 24.13
C ASP A 173 5.20 -3.57 22.99
N LEU A 174 4.56 -4.30 22.09
CA LEU A 174 5.24 -5.03 21.01
C LEU A 174 4.88 -4.52 19.60
N ILE A 175 4.26 -3.36 19.52
CA ILE A 175 3.73 -2.85 18.25
C ILE A 175 4.65 -1.75 17.72
N THR A 176 5.24 -1.97 16.55
CA THR A 176 5.94 -0.90 15.81
C THR A 176 4.96 0.20 15.45
N ARG A 177 5.43 1.43 15.35
CA ARG A 177 4.64 2.50 14.75
C ARG A 177 4.31 2.15 13.29
N PRO A 178 3.11 2.53 12.81
CA PRO A 178 2.82 2.41 11.39
C PRO A 178 3.73 3.37 10.61
N VAL A 179 4.36 2.87 9.58
CA VAL A 179 5.21 3.66 8.67
C VAL A 179 4.86 3.42 7.21
N VAL A 180 3.87 2.58 6.97
CA VAL A 180 3.25 2.29 5.67
C VAL A 180 1.74 2.40 5.80
N SER A 181 1.08 2.94 4.79
CA SER A 181 -0.38 2.92 4.64
C SER A 181 -0.74 2.70 3.18
N ASN A 182 -1.73 1.87 2.93
CA ASN A 182 -2.18 1.58 1.57
C ASN A 182 -3.58 2.12 1.32
N VAL A 183 -3.81 2.50 0.08
CA VAL A 183 -5.11 2.84 -0.49
C VAL A 183 -5.34 1.96 -1.70
N LEU A 184 -6.38 1.13 -1.67
CA LEU A 184 -6.83 0.36 -2.83
C LEU A 184 -8.16 0.91 -3.32
N ILE A 185 -8.15 1.52 -4.49
CA ILE A 185 -9.35 2.03 -5.15
C ILE A 185 -9.98 0.89 -5.96
N MET A 186 -11.24 0.61 -5.69
CA MET A 186 -12.02 -0.45 -6.31
C MET A 186 -12.67 0.07 -7.59
N LEU A 187 -12.05 -0.14 -8.76
CA LEU A 187 -12.56 0.45 -10.00
C LEU A 187 -13.89 -0.16 -10.45
N ASN A 188 -14.06 -1.45 -10.28
CA ASN A 188 -15.32 -2.15 -10.61
C ASN A 188 -15.94 -2.89 -9.41
N GLY A 189 -15.60 -2.45 -8.20
CA GLY A 189 -16.06 -3.04 -6.96
C GLY A 189 -15.26 -4.27 -6.53
N MET A 190 -15.41 -4.63 -5.26
CA MET A 190 -14.78 -5.82 -4.67
C MET A 190 -15.79 -6.65 -3.89
N SER A 191 -15.69 -7.97 -4.05
CA SER A 191 -16.40 -8.98 -3.28
C SER A 191 -15.46 -10.17 -3.02
N PHE A 192 -15.94 -11.14 -2.25
CA PHE A 192 -15.21 -12.39 -2.04
C PHE A 192 -14.98 -13.15 -3.34
N GLU A 193 -16.00 -13.16 -4.21
CA GLU A 193 -16.04 -13.96 -5.43
C GLU A 193 -15.09 -13.45 -6.51
N ASN A 194 -14.88 -12.12 -6.60
CA ASN A 194 -14.03 -11.53 -7.64
C ASN A 194 -12.57 -11.28 -7.20
N GLY A 195 -12.13 -11.91 -6.12
CA GLY A 195 -10.77 -11.76 -5.63
C GLY A 195 -10.54 -10.44 -4.87
N GLY A 196 -11.57 -9.97 -4.15
CA GLY A 196 -11.46 -8.82 -3.28
C GLY A 196 -10.41 -9.02 -2.19
N THR A 197 -9.87 -7.92 -1.70
CA THR A 197 -8.84 -7.94 -0.65
C THR A 197 -9.34 -8.63 0.60
N LEU A 198 -8.63 -9.67 1.01
CA LEU A 198 -8.84 -10.36 2.28
C LEU A 198 -8.11 -9.60 3.39
N VAL A 199 -8.75 -9.41 4.52
CA VAL A 199 -8.19 -8.74 5.70
C VAL A 199 -8.44 -9.55 6.97
N VAL A 200 -7.54 -9.45 7.93
CA VAL A 200 -7.74 -9.94 9.30
C VAL A 200 -7.96 -8.74 10.21
N PRO A 201 -9.22 -8.39 10.54
CA PRO A 201 -9.52 -7.20 11.32
C PRO A 201 -8.81 -7.17 12.67
N GLY A 202 -8.15 -6.05 12.99
CA GLY A 202 -7.42 -5.87 14.25
C GLY A 202 -5.99 -6.43 14.26
N SER A 203 -5.56 -7.16 13.22
CA SER A 203 -4.24 -7.79 13.18
C SER A 203 -3.06 -6.80 13.13
N HIS A 204 -3.30 -5.55 12.79
CA HIS A 204 -2.29 -4.48 12.88
C HIS A 204 -1.76 -4.30 14.31
N LYS A 205 -2.48 -4.82 15.32
CA LYS A 205 -2.10 -4.83 16.75
C LYS A 205 -1.32 -6.09 17.14
N PHE A 206 -1.08 -7.05 16.24
CA PHE A 206 -0.39 -8.29 16.59
C PHE A 206 1.13 -8.14 16.65
N GLY A 207 1.70 -7.08 16.09
CA GLY A 207 3.12 -6.74 16.19
C GLY A 207 4.06 -7.69 15.45
N ARG A 208 3.57 -8.53 14.53
CA ARG A 208 4.32 -9.54 13.80
C ARG A 208 3.70 -9.87 12.44
N HIS A 209 4.45 -10.58 11.61
CA HIS A 209 3.93 -11.18 10.39
C HIS A 209 2.99 -12.36 10.65
N PRO A 210 2.06 -12.65 9.73
CA PRO A 210 1.28 -13.88 9.75
C PRO A 210 2.19 -15.09 9.52
N ASN A 211 1.82 -16.23 10.12
CA ASN A 211 2.50 -17.50 9.91
C ASN A 211 1.48 -18.61 9.63
N LYS A 212 1.60 -19.25 8.47
CA LYS A 212 0.66 -20.29 8.03
C LYS A 212 0.44 -21.43 9.01
N ASN A 213 1.47 -21.76 9.80
CA ASN A 213 1.40 -22.87 10.73
C ASN A 213 0.78 -22.46 12.07
N LEU A 214 1.13 -21.31 12.59
CA LEU A 214 0.64 -20.80 13.89
C LEU A 214 -0.78 -20.24 13.77
N ASP A 215 -1.11 -19.64 12.62
CA ASP A 215 -2.33 -18.87 12.43
C ASP A 215 -3.41 -19.62 11.63
N LYS A 216 -3.33 -20.95 11.54
CA LYS A 216 -4.26 -21.82 10.78
C LYS A 216 -5.75 -21.59 11.11
N LYS A 217 -6.05 -21.13 12.32
CA LYS A 217 -7.42 -20.89 12.79
C LYS A 217 -7.94 -19.50 12.44
N ILE A 218 -7.09 -18.62 11.94
CA ILE A 218 -7.49 -17.25 11.57
C ILE A 218 -8.13 -17.30 10.18
N VAL A 219 -9.38 -16.89 10.12
CA VAL A 219 -10.13 -16.80 8.86
C VAL A 219 -10.24 -15.32 8.46
N PRO A 220 -9.62 -14.89 7.35
CA PRO A 220 -9.75 -13.53 6.86
C PRO A 220 -11.15 -13.29 6.29
N ILE A 221 -11.56 -12.04 6.25
CA ILE A 221 -12.80 -11.60 5.61
C ILE A 221 -12.50 -10.76 4.37
N ALA A 222 -13.37 -10.82 3.36
CA ALA A 222 -13.24 -9.97 2.19
C ALA A 222 -13.71 -8.54 2.50
N ALA A 223 -12.87 -7.56 2.19
CA ALA A 223 -13.27 -6.16 2.16
C ALA A 223 -14.16 -5.92 0.94
N LYS A 224 -15.45 -5.60 1.19
CA LYS A 224 -16.47 -5.42 0.14
C LYS A 224 -16.78 -3.95 -0.07
N GLY A 225 -16.87 -3.54 -1.32
CA GLY A 225 -17.25 -2.16 -1.67
C GLY A 225 -17.67 -2.01 -3.12
N PRO A 226 -18.50 -0.98 -3.41
CA PRO A 226 -18.91 -0.65 -4.77
C PRO A 226 -17.76 -0.02 -5.57
N PRO A 227 -17.92 0.16 -6.91
CA PRO A 227 -17.01 0.95 -7.72
C PRO A 227 -16.79 2.36 -7.13
N GLY A 228 -15.56 2.87 -7.20
CA GLY A 228 -15.18 4.16 -6.62
C GLY A 228 -14.96 4.16 -5.10
N CYS A 229 -15.21 3.03 -4.43
CA CYS A 229 -14.84 2.85 -3.02
C CYS A 229 -13.32 2.60 -2.89
N ALA A 230 -12.74 3.03 -1.77
CA ALA A 230 -11.37 2.68 -1.43
C ALA A 230 -11.31 1.95 -0.08
N ILE A 231 -10.48 0.92 0.00
CA ILE A 231 -9.99 0.40 1.28
C ILE A 231 -8.69 1.12 1.63
N ILE A 232 -8.62 1.69 2.83
CA ILE A 232 -7.39 2.26 3.37
C ILE A 232 -6.94 1.36 4.51
N THR A 233 -5.65 1.02 4.56
CA THR A 233 -5.09 0.11 5.56
C THR A 233 -3.88 0.68 6.26
N ASP A 234 -3.72 0.32 7.53
CA ASP A 234 -2.46 0.34 8.23
C ASP A 234 -1.54 -0.75 7.63
N GLY A 235 -0.30 -0.42 7.30
CA GLY A 235 0.64 -1.36 6.66
C GLY A 235 0.98 -2.60 7.49
N ARG A 236 0.63 -2.61 8.77
CA ARG A 236 0.78 -3.76 9.68
C ARG A 236 -0.41 -4.73 9.64
N LEU A 237 -1.51 -4.36 8.98
CA LEU A 237 -2.68 -5.21 8.83
C LEU A 237 -2.33 -6.46 8.02
N TRP A 238 -2.74 -7.62 8.50
CA TRP A 238 -2.64 -8.85 7.73
C TRP A 238 -3.70 -8.87 6.63
N HIS A 239 -3.24 -8.94 5.41
CA HIS A 239 -4.10 -8.90 4.25
C HIS A 239 -3.51 -9.69 3.08
N GLY A 240 -4.30 -9.84 2.04
CA GLY A 240 -3.89 -10.49 0.78
C GLY A 240 -4.96 -10.33 -0.28
N THR A 241 -4.64 -10.60 -1.53
CA THR A 241 -5.63 -10.67 -2.60
C THR A 241 -6.39 -11.99 -2.51
N GLY A 242 -7.72 -11.96 -2.60
CA GLY A 242 -8.55 -13.17 -2.68
C GLY A 242 -8.43 -13.89 -4.02
N ALA A 243 -8.84 -15.16 -4.07
CA ALA A 243 -8.98 -15.85 -5.34
C ALA A 243 -10.13 -15.24 -6.16
N ASN A 244 -9.93 -15.07 -7.46
CA ASN A 244 -11.01 -14.67 -8.35
C ASN A 244 -11.69 -15.92 -8.92
N ILE A 245 -12.82 -16.28 -8.31
CA ILE A 245 -13.66 -17.42 -8.72
C ILE A 245 -14.86 -16.98 -9.58
N SER A 246 -14.92 -15.67 -9.91
CA SER A 246 -15.95 -15.13 -10.81
C SER A 246 -15.51 -15.25 -12.29
N ASP A 247 -16.41 -14.89 -13.19
CA ASP A 247 -16.18 -14.83 -14.63
C ASP A 247 -15.65 -13.49 -15.15
N LYS A 248 -15.43 -12.52 -14.23
CA LYS A 248 -15.03 -11.14 -14.57
C LYS A 248 -13.71 -10.75 -13.93
N GLU A 249 -12.97 -9.87 -14.60
CA GLU A 249 -11.77 -9.26 -14.04
C GLU A 249 -12.14 -8.29 -12.90
N ARG A 250 -11.33 -8.25 -11.85
CA ARG A 250 -11.39 -7.24 -10.79
C ARG A 250 -10.26 -6.25 -10.99
N LEU A 251 -10.60 -4.98 -11.12
CA LEU A 251 -9.68 -3.87 -11.35
C LEU A 251 -9.46 -3.08 -10.06
N ALA A 252 -8.23 -2.87 -9.67
CA ALA A 252 -7.88 -2.01 -8.54
C ALA A 252 -6.64 -1.18 -8.81
N ILE A 253 -6.66 0.06 -8.30
CA ILE A 253 -5.49 0.92 -8.18
C ILE A 253 -4.94 0.77 -6.77
N LEU A 254 -3.64 0.51 -6.65
CA LEU A 254 -2.91 0.40 -5.39
C LEU A 254 -1.98 1.59 -5.23
N ILE A 255 -2.16 2.32 -4.14
CA ILE A 255 -1.34 3.46 -3.76
C ILE A 255 -0.75 3.15 -2.39
N THR A 256 0.55 2.91 -2.31
CA THR A 256 1.24 2.69 -1.06
C THR A 256 2.00 3.94 -0.67
N PHE A 257 1.76 4.43 0.55
CA PHE A 257 2.47 5.56 1.13
C PHE A 257 3.41 5.09 2.23
N CYS A 258 4.52 5.81 2.43
CA CYS A 258 5.44 5.58 3.54
C CYS A 258 5.93 6.91 4.13
N GLY A 259 6.55 6.86 5.31
CA GLY A 259 7.22 8.03 5.87
C GLY A 259 8.38 8.50 4.97
N PRO A 260 8.67 9.81 4.93
CA PRO A 260 9.68 10.38 4.01
C PRO A 260 11.10 9.86 4.23
N GLN A 261 11.38 9.30 5.41
CA GLN A 261 12.69 8.69 5.75
C GLN A 261 12.88 7.28 5.16
N PHE A 262 11.87 6.70 4.54
CA PHE A 262 11.94 5.36 3.95
C PHE A 262 12.18 5.43 2.44
N ARG A 263 12.93 4.46 1.93
CA ARG A 263 13.10 4.32 0.48
C ARG A 263 11.80 3.82 -0.14
N PRO A 264 11.23 4.51 -1.13
CA PRO A 264 10.07 4.05 -1.88
C PRO A 264 10.34 2.73 -2.62
N GLN A 265 9.30 1.93 -2.81
CA GLN A 265 9.36 0.70 -3.62
C GLN A 265 9.57 1.02 -5.11
N GLU A 266 8.93 2.08 -5.62
CA GLU A 266 9.16 2.61 -6.96
C GLU A 266 10.05 3.85 -6.88
N ASN A 267 11.11 3.91 -7.65
CA ASN A 267 12.05 5.03 -7.65
C ASN A 267 11.58 6.12 -8.62
N TYR A 268 10.74 7.03 -8.14
CA TYR A 268 10.17 8.10 -8.97
C TYR A 268 11.20 9.14 -9.36
N THR A 269 12.18 9.43 -8.49
CA THR A 269 13.21 10.43 -8.78
C THR A 269 14.12 10.03 -9.94
N LEU A 270 14.24 8.73 -10.22
CA LEU A 270 14.95 8.19 -11.38
C LEU A 270 14.01 7.81 -12.53
N GLY A 271 12.88 7.20 -12.21
CA GLY A 271 12.01 6.54 -13.19
C GLY A 271 10.93 7.43 -13.81
N LEU A 272 10.67 8.62 -13.26
CA LEU A 272 9.68 9.54 -13.79
C LEU A 272 10.19 10.21 -15.08
N LYS A 273 9.35 10.28 -16.11
CA LYS A 273 9.71 10.95 -17.36
C LYS A 273 9.74 12.47 -17.20
N ARG A 274 10.73 13.14 -17.79
CA ARG A 274 10.90 14.61 -17.73
C ARG A 274 9.63 15.36 -18.16
N ASN A 275 8.99 14.96 -19.24
CA ASN A 275 7.76 15.59 -19.73
C ASN A 275 6.57 15.44 -18.79
N ILE A 276 6.58 14.45 -17.90
CA ILE A 276 5.61 14.29 -16.82
C ILE A 276 5.97 15.19 -15.66
N PHE A 277 7.22 15.14 -15.20
CA PHE A 277 7.74 15.97 -14.11
C PHE A 277 7.43 17.46 -14.30
N ASN A 278 7.65 18.00 -15.51
CA ASN A 278 7.39 19.40 -15.81
C ASN A 278 5.92 19.84 -15.70
N LYS A 279 4.99 18.89 -15.58
CA LYS A 279 3.54 19.13 -15.45
C LYS A 279 3.00 18.84 -14.04
N LEU A 280 3.86 18.43 -13.11
CA LEU A 280 3.46 18.12 -11.75
C LEU A 280 3.18 19.40 -10.97
N SER A 281 2.15 19.36 -10.12
CA SER A 281 1.97 20.31 -9.05
C SER A 281 3.05 20.12 -7.96
N ASP A 282 3.26 21.14 -7.11
CA ASP A 282 4.21 21.02 -6.00
C ASP A 282 3.78 19.90 -5.02
N TYR A 283 2.49 19.72 -4.82
CA TYR A 283 1.96 18.62 -4.01
C TYR A 283 2.30 17.25 -4.63
N GLN A 284 2.13 17.07 -5.93
CA GLN A 284 2.51 15.84 -6.62
C GLN A 284 4.02 15.61 -6.57
N LYS A 285 4.84 16.67 -6.72
CA LYS A 285 6.30 16.58 -6.54
C LYS A 285 6.67 16.14 -5.12
N GLU A 286 6.03 16.73 -4.09
CA GLU A 286 6.23 16.33 -2.69
C GLU A 286 5.89 14.85 -2.50
N LEU A 287 4.74 14.39 -2.97
CA LEU A 287 4.34 12.99 -2.90
C LEU A 287 5.31 12.04 -3.60
N LEU A 288 5.87 12.44 -4.74
CA LEU A 288 6.81 11.63 -5.51
C LEU A 288 8.26 11.70 -4.99
N GLY A 289 8.48 12.38 -3.86
CA GLY A 289 9.77 12.42 -3.18
C GLY A 289 10.76 13.44 -3.73
N PHE A 290 10.28 14.45 -4.50
CA PHE A 290 11.11 15.55 -5.01
C PHE A 290 11.22 16.73 -4.04
N ARG A 291 10.56 16.69 -2.88
CA ARG A 291 10.74 17.68 -1.84
C ARG A 291 11.71 17.19 -0.78
N VAL A 292 12.65 18.05 -0.41
CA VAL A 292 13.59 17.79 0.69
C VAL A 292 12.82 17.79 2.03
N TRP A 293 13.01 16.77 2.84
CA TRP A 293 12.40 16.66 4.16
C TRP A 293 13.45 16.46 5.25
N ASN A 294 13.62 17.44 6.13
CA ASN A 294 14.62 17.39 7.21
C ASN A 294 16.03 16.97 6.73
N GLY A 295 16.41 17.39 5.55
CA GLY A 295 17.69 17.03 4.93
C GLY A 295 17.71 15.69 4.18
N TYR A 296 16.67 14.89 4.25
CA TYR A 296 16.52 13.70 3.42
C TYR A 296 16.17 14.07 1.97
N GLY A 297 16.82 13.44 1.02
CA GLY A 297 16.61 13.65 -0.41
C GLY A 297 17.47 14.74 -1.04
N ARG A 298 18.35 15.42 -0.32
CA ARG A 298 19.25 16.45 -0.87
C ARG A 298 20.13 15.92 -1.99
N ILE A 299 20.44 16.81 -2.94
CA ILE A 299 21.31 16.53 -4.09
C ILE A 299 22.59 17.38 -4.09
N GLY A 300 22.80 18.23 -3.09
CA GLY A 300 24.02 19.03 -2.95
C GLY A 300 23.74 20.38 -2.31
N ASP A 301 22.88 21.21 -2.89
CA ASP A 301 22.53 22.50 -2.33
C ASP A 301 21.68 22.32 -1.05
N PRO A 302 22.15 22.85 0.11
CA PRO A 302 21.39 22.72 1.37
C PRO A 302 20.16 23.61 1.41
N THR A 303 19.99 24.54 0.47
CA THR A 303 18.88 25.51 0.41
C THR A 303 17.74 25.05 -0.49
N ASP A 304 17.93 24.00 -1.28
CA ASP A 304 16.91 23.44 -2.14
C ASP A 304 15.74 22.89 -1.32
N ASP A 305 14.51 23.35 -1.62
CA ASP A 305 13.26 22.79 -1.08
C ASP A 305 12.71 21.71 -2.02
N PHE A 306 12.83 21.93 -3.34
CA PHE A 306 12.45 20.97 -4.38
C PHE A 306 13.61 20.61 -5.29
N LEU A 307 13.66 19.34 -5.66
CA LEU A 307 14.68 18.78 -6.55
C LEU A 307 14.22 18.81 -8.00
N ASP A 308 15.17 18.99 -8.91
CA ASP A 308 14.96 18.69 -10.33
C ASP A 308 15.36 17.23 -10.64
N ILE A 309 14.76 16.66 -11.69
CA ILE A 309 15.01 15.28 -12.13
C ILE A 309 16.37 15.09 -12.83
N ASN A 310 17.02 16.13 -13.28
CA ASN A 310 18.40 16.15 -13.75
C ASN A 310 18.99 17.50 -13.34
N PRO A 311 19.52 17.61 -12.12
CA PRO A 311 20.12 18.85 -11.69
C PRO A 311 21.31 19.17 -12.59
N GLU A 312 21.40 20.43 -12.99
CA GLU A 312 22.63 20.96 -13.59
C GLU A 312 23.74 21.00 -12.54
N LEU A 313 24.92 21.42 -12.93
CA LEU A 313 26.10 21.46 -12.06
C LEU A 313 25.80 22.07 -10.69
N ILE A 314 26.16 21.35 -9.63
CA ILE A 314 26.03 21.76 -8.22
C ILE A 314 27.40 22.10 -7.63
N GLY A 315 28.26 22.76 -8.40
CA GLY A 315 29.57 23.21 -7.96
C GLY A 315 30.68 22.19 -8.12
N GLU A 316 30.49 21.15 -8.92
CA GLU A 316 31.54 20.17 -9.22
C GLU A 316 32.70 20.79 -9.98
N LEU A 317 33.92 20.42 -9.64
CA LEU A 317 35.11 20.78 -10.42
C LEU A 317 35.05 20.04 -11.76
N LYS A 318 35.39 20.78 -12.85
CA LYS A 318 35.59 20.13 -14.15
C LYS A 318 36.85 19.26 -14.08
N HIS A 319 36.72 18.00 -14.37
CA HIS A 319 37.84 17.05 -14.47
C HIS A 319 38.56 17.23 -15.80
#